data_dfcccb900b308566229bac4400eab8e8
#
_entry.id   dfcccb900b308566229bac4400eab8e8
#
_cell.length_a   1.000
_cell.length_b   1.000
_cell.length_c   1.000
_cell.angle_alpha   90.00
_cell.angle_beta   90.00
_cell.angle_gamma   90.00
#
_symmetry.space_group_name_H-M   'P 1'
#
loop_
_entity.id
_entity.type
_entity.pdbx_description
1 polymer ?
#
loop_
_entity_poly.entity_id
_entity_poly.type
_entity_poly.pdbx_seq_one_letter_code
_entity_poly.pdbx_strand_id
1 'polypeptide(L)'
;ASAGYDLPSHGYYRGYNPAGRPIYANSSLHLEYGLRLSPRTRPGALYPGVVQGVGLSCLTFYSHDLMGTPAFAYVFQEGRIAELTPCTGLDYKWSLGGSYGWKKTEMIGSSANIYVNVGLMFTWDVSECLSLHVGPEFSHFSNGDTRYPNGGANLLNLRVGVTGHMSRSMEEPDRNVINEYESELRSAGFSDRMSYDLVLCGGWRAGKVTSGTYALINEPFPFVAMNFAPMYRFDRRFSLGASLDLLADRSAGIYDVVEDEAAGEVVSYKLPSLWRQTAAGLSLRGDITMSVFTIGAGIGAFLLAGTD
;
A
#
# COMPACT_ATOMS: atom_id res chain seq x y z
N ALA A 1 15.08 -3.44 12.86
CA ALA A 1 14.20 -4.52 13.31
C ALA A 1 12.87 -3.94 13.75
N SER A 2 11.81 -4.73 13.65
CA SER A 2 10.52 -4.37 14.25
C SER A 2 9.94 -5.56 15.01
N ALA A 3 9.12 -5.26 16.01
CA ALA A 3 8.37 -6.26 16.76
C ALA A 3 7.04 -5.67 17.22
N GLY A 4 6.00 -6.50 17.33
CA GLY A 4 4.71 -6.00 17.74
C GLY A 4 3.61 -7.04 17.76
N TYR A 5 2.41 -6.56 17.52
CA TYR A 5 1.16 -7.26 17.70
C TYR A 5 0.45 -7.54 16.39
N ASP A 6 -0.04 -8.77 16.26
CA ASP A 6 -0.86 -9.20 15.14
C ASP A 6 -2.31 -8.84 15.42
N LEU A 7 -2.86 -7.92 14.63
CA LEU A 7 -4.26 -7.53 14.78
C LEU A 7 -5.15 -8.72 14.40
N PRO A 8 -6.01 -9.21 15.31
CA PRO A 8 -6.77 -10.44 15.13
C PRO A 8 -7.98 -10.23 14.21
N SER A 9 -7.72 -9.88 12.96
CA SER A 9 -8.72 -9.65 11.91
C SER A 9 -9.50 -10.91 11.50
N HIS A 10 -8.96 -12.10 11.80
CA HIS A 10 -9.57 -13.38 11.48
C HIS A 10 -9.55 -14.33 12.69
N GLY A 11 -10.50 -15.27 12.75
CA GLY A 11 -10.59 -16.29 13.80
C GLY A 11 -9.32 -17.13 13.96
N TYR A 12 -8.60 -17.35 12.87
CA TYR A 12 -7.33 -18.09 12.86
C TYR A 12 -6.30 -17.49 13.81
N TYR A 13 -6.18 -16.17 13.90
CA TYR A 13 -5.31 -15.48 14.87
C TYR A 13 -5.78 -15.64 16.31
N ARG A 14 -7.09 -15.81 16.52
CA ARG A 14 -7.69 -15.95 17.87
C ARG A 14 -7.62 -17.35 18.44
N GLY A 15 -7.01 -18.30 17.71
CA GLY A 15 -6.87 -19.69 18.13
C GLY A 15 -7.78 -20.69 17.41
N TYR A 16 -8.64 -20.23 16.49
CA TYR A 16 -9.36 -21.13 15.58
C TYR A 16 -8.42 -21.58 14.46
N ASN A 17 -7.37 -22.31 14.83
CA ASN A 17 -6.34 -22.85 13.95
C ASN A 17 -5.98 -24.29 14.42
N PRO A 18 -5.25 -25.06 13.60
CA PRO A 18 -4.93 -26.47 13.94
C PRO A 18 -4.17 -26.66 15.26
N ALA A 19 -3.49 -25.65 15.77
CA ALA A 19 -2.76 -25.73 17.04
C ALA A 19 -3.61 -25.30 18.24
N GLY A 20 -4.83 -24.77 18.03
CA GLY A 20 -5.72 -24.31 19.09
C GLY A 20 -5.16 -23.14 19.93
N ARG A 21 -4.16 -22.43 19.43
CA ARG A 21 -3.48 -21.35 20.13
C ARG A 21 -3.51 -20.04 19.36
N PRO A 22 -3.67 -18.90 20.05
CA PRO A 22 -3.67 -17.60 19.38
C PRO A 22 -2.28 -17.21 18.88
N ILE A 23 -2.25 -16.35 17.86
CA ILE A 23 -1.05 -15.75 17.28
C ILE A 23 -1.15 -14.25 17.50
N TYR A 24 -0.34 -13.71 18.39
CA TYR A 24 -0.41 -12.28 18.78
C TYR A 24 0.86 -11.51 18.50
N ALA A 25 1.99 -12.20 18.37
CA ALA A 25 3.28 -11.56 18.30
C ALA A 25 4.02 -11.89 17.03
N ASN A 26 4.69 -10.87 16.50
CA ASN A 26 5.57 -10.99 15.37
C ASN A 26 6.87 -10.22 15.59
N SER A 27 7.89 -10.54 14.82
CA SER A 27 9.06 -9.69 14.67
C SER A 27 9.65 -9.82 13.27
N SER A 28 10.31 -8.76 12.80
CA SER A 28 11.00 -8.75 11.53
C SER A 28 12.36 -8.08 11.61
N LEU A 29 13.27 -8.55 10.75
CA LEU A 29 14.57 -7.95 10.54
C LEU A 29 14.60 -7.34 9.13
N HIS A 30 15.06 -6.09 9.02
CA HIS A 30 15.11 -5.35 7.76
C HIS A 30 16.53 -4.96 7.44
N LEU A 31 16.90 -5.12 6.17
CA LEU A 31 18.11 -4.56 5.57
C LEU A 31 17.70 -3.64 4.44
N GLU A 32 18.12 -2.37 4.50
CA GLU A 32 17.71 -1.34 3.56
C GLU A 32 18.90 -0.61 2.97
N TYR A 33 18.79 -0.27 1.69
CA TYR A 33 19.70 0.61 0.99
C TYR A 33 18.92 1.73 0.33
N GLY A 34 19.26 2.99 0.69
CA GLY A 34 18.56 4.18 0.23
C GLY A 34 19.50 5.20 -0.39
N LEU A 35 18.96 5.94 -1.34
CA LEU A 35 19.62 7.07 -2.00
C LEU A 35 18.83 8.35 -1.68
N ARG A 36 19.56 9.39 -1.28
CA ARG A 36 19.02 10.74 -1.09
C ARG A 36 19.05 11.48 -2.41
N LEU A 37 17.97 12.19 -2.71
CA LEU A 37 17.93 13.07 -3.89
C LEU A 37 18.90 14.23 -3.68
N SER A 38 19.72 14.53 -4.71
CA SER A 38 20.64 15.68 -4.65
C SER A 38 19.88 16.99 -4.52
N PRO A 39 20.21 17.85 -3.55
CA PRO A 39 19.55 19.14 -3.36
C PRO A 39 19.76 20.14 -4.53
N ARG A 40 20.66 19.83 -5.47
CA ARG A 40 20.88 20.59 -6.71
C ARG A 40 19.91 20.20 -7.83
N THR A 41 19.19 19.10 -7.69
CA THR A 41 18.15 18.72 -8.64
C THR A 41 16.81 19.31 -8.23
N ARG A 42 15.92 19.61 -9.19
CA ARG A 42 14.59 20.15 -8.91
C ARG A 42 13.82 19.30 -7.88
N PRO A 43 13.73 17.95 -8.00
CA PRO A 43 13.08 17.14 -6.97
C PRO A 43 13.74 17.22 -5.59
N GLY A 44 15.08 17.20 -5.52
CA GLY A 44 15.80 17.26 -4.25
C GLY A 44 15.75 18.62 -3.58
N ALA A 45 15.68 19.72 -4.34
CA ALA A 45 15.48 21.07 -3.79
C ALA A 45 14.06 21.27 -3.25
N LEU A 46 13.04 20.80 -4.01
CA LEU A 46 11.64 20.96 -3.63
C LEU A 46 11.23 20.03 -2.46
N TYR A 47 11.88 18.87 -2.32
CA TYR A 47 11.61 17.86 -1.30
C TYR A 47 12.90 17.44 -0.59
N PRO A 48 13.51 18.36 0.19
CA PRO A 48 14.79 18.08 0.81
C PRO A 48 14.70 16.92 1.82
N GLY A 49 15.76 16.14 1.87
CA GLY A 49 15.88 15.05 2.85
C GLY A 49 15.13 13.77 2.51
N VAL A 50 14.41 13.72 1.38
CA VAL A 50 13.76 12.49 0.95
C VAL A 50 14.79 11.45 0.52
N VAL A 51 14.62 10.24 1.07
CA VAL A 51 15.40 9.04 0.75
C VAL A 51 14.47 8.03 0.08
N GLN A 52 14.92 7.43 -1.00
CA GLN A 52 14.24 6.34 -1.70
C GLN A 52 15.16 5.16 -1.82
N GLY A 53 14.62 3.94 -1.73
CA GLY A 53 15.49 2.77 -1.73
C GLY A 53 14.76 1.46 -1.86
N VAL A 54 15.54 0.42 -1.65
CA VAL A 54 15.09 -0.98 -1.67
C VAL A 54 15.40 -1.64 -0.34
N GLY A 55 14.57 -2.58 0.06
CA GLY A 55 14.74 -3.33 1.29
C GLY A 55 14.47 -4.82 1.11
N LEU A 56 15.12 -5.59 1.97
CA LEU A 56 14.89 -7.02 2.16
C LEU A 56 14.57 -7.27 3.62
N SER A 57 13.67 -8.19 3.88
CA SER A 57 13.26 -8.51 5.25
C SER A 57 12.84 -9.96 5.39
N CYS A 58 12.87 -10.44 6.64
CA CYS A 58 12.24 -11.69 7.05
C CYS A 58 11.35 -11.44 8.25
N LEU A 59 10.23 -12.19 8.32
CA LEU A 59 9.18 -12.06 9.32
C LEU A 59 8.96 -13.40 10.01
N THR A 60 8.81 -13.37 11.32
CA THR A 60 8.39 -14.53 12.10
C THR A 60 7.18 -14.18 12.99
N PHE A 61 6.26 -15.11 13.09
CA PHE A 61 5.10 -15.08 14.00
C PHE A 61 5.31 -15.96 15.22
N TYR A 62 6.53 -16.49 15.44
CA TYR A 62 6.85 -17.48 16.45
C TYR A 62 5.98 -18.75 16.37
N SER A 63 5.36 -18.97 15.24
CA SER A 63 4.44 -20.06 14.90
C SER A 63 4.67 -20.48 13.45
N HIS A 64 5.87 -21.00 13.18
CA HIS A 64 6.27 -21.43 11.83
C HIS A 64 5.35 -22.49 11.25
N ASP A 65 4.88 -23.39 12.10
CA ASP A 65 3.93 -24.45 11.78
C ASP A 65 2.57 -23.91 11.28
N LEU A 66 2.19 -22.70 11.68
CA LEU A 66 0.92 -22.06 11.32
C LEU A 66 1.06 -21.00 10.22
N MET A 67 2.11 -20.20 10.25
CA MET A 67 2.25 -19.01 9.39
C MET A 67 3.38 -19.11 8.37
N GLY A 68 4.34 -20.01 8.57
CA GLY A 68 5.59 -20.03 7.83
C GLY A 68 6.58 -18.99 8.36
N THR A 69 7.62 -18.72 7.57
CA THR A 69 8.59 -17.64 7.82
C THR A 69 8.77 -16.82 6.55
N PRO A 70 7.87 -15.86 6.31
CA PRO A 70 7.90 -15.10 5.08
C PRO A 70 9.14 -14.22 4.97
N ALA A 71 9.74 -14.19 3.77
CA ALA A 71 10.71 -13.19 3.38
C ALA A 71 10.07 -12.23 2.38
N PHE A 72 10.51 -10.97 2.36
CA PHE A 72 9.94 -9.96 1.48
C PHE A 72 10.97 -8.96 0.99
N ALA A 73 10.75 -8.50 -0.24
CA ALA A 73 11.50 -7.42 -0.88
C ALA A 73 10.56 -6.27 -1.18
N TYR A 74 11.03 -5.05 -1.02
CA TYR A 74 10.21 -3.86 -1.17
C TYR A 74 11.01 -2.65 -1.63
N VAL A 75 10.31 -1.69 -2.22
CA VAL A 75 10.77 -0.31 -2.37
C VAL A 75 10.26 0.50 -1.19
N PHE A 76 10.99 1.52 -0.79
CA PHE A 76 10.56 2.41 0.28
C PHE A 76 10.89 3.87 -0.03
N GLN A 77 10.16 4.76 0.60
CA GLN A 77 10.50 6.16 0.71
C GLN A 77 10.35 6.60 2.17
N GLU A 78 11.27 7.41 2.61
CA GLU A 78 11.19 8.14 3.88
C GLU A 78 11.51 9.62 3.67
N GLY A 79 10.97 10.47 4.52
CA GLY A 79 11.22 11.90 4.43
C GLY A 79 10.80 12.64 5.69
N ARG A 80 11.42 13.80 5.91
CA ARG A 80 11.19 14.63 7.09
C ARG A 80 9.83 15.30 7.02
N ILE A 81 9.02 15.10 8.09
CA ILE A 81 7.77 15.80 8.34
C ILE A 81 8.06 17.09 9.09
N ALA A 82 8.84 16.99 10.18
CA ALA A 82 9.16 18.11 11.05
C ALA A 82 10.55 17.97 11.67
N GLU A 83 11.29 19.05 11.74
CA GLU A 83 12.50 19.15 12.56
C GLU A 83 12.09 19.56 13.98
N LEU A 84 12.48 18.76 14.97
CA LEU A 84 12.18 18.99 16.37
C LEU A 84 13.34 19.72 17.04
N THR A 85 14.57 19.35 16.68
CA THR A 85 15.82 20.01 17.06
C THR A 85 16.82 19.89 15.90
N PRO A 86 17.99 20.55 15.93
CA PRO A 86 19.00 20.38 14.88
C PRO A 86 19.47 18.93 14.64
N CYS A 87 19.29 18.04 15.63
CA CYS A 87 19.70 16.65 15.54
C CYS A 87 18.54 15.65 15.69
N THR A 88 17.28 16.11 15.81
CA THR A 88 16.14 15.21 15.91
C THR A 88 14.99 15.63 15.02
N GLY A 89 14.23 14.67 14.52
CA GLY A 89 13.07 14.94 13.68
C GLY A 89 12.02 13.85 13.71
N LEU A 90 10.89 14.18 13.14
CA LEU A 90 9.80 13.26 12.85
C LEU A 90 9.78 12.99 11.35
N ASP A 91 9.89 11.72 10.99
CA ASP A 91 9.94 11.26 9.61
C ASP A 91 8.72 10.35 9.30
N TYR A 92 8.22 10.43 8.06
CA TYR A 92 7.32 9.41 7.54
C TYR A 92 8.13 8.34 6.81
N LYS A 93 7.58 7.13 6.79
CA LYS A 93 8.09 6.04 5.97
C LYS A 93 6.92 5.26 5.38
N TRP A 94 7.02 4.89 4.10
CA TRP A 94 6.15 3.92 3.49
C TRP A 94 6.97 2.91 2.69
N SER A 95 6.43 1.71 2.54
CA SER A 95 7.06 0.64 1.76
C SER A 95 6.00 -0.15 0.98
N LEU A 96 6.36 -0.59 -0.22
CA LEU A 96 5.54 -1.43 -1.07
C LEU A 96 6.39 -2.55 -1.67
N GLY A 97 5.91 -3.79 -1.63
CA GLY A 97 6.67 -4.90 -2.13
C GLY A 97 5.91 -6.21 -2.22
N GLY A 98 6.66 -7.29 -2.34
CA GLY A 98 6.15 -8.64 -2.37
C GLY A 98 6.82 -9.53 -1.34
N SER A 99 6.07 -10.46 -0.78
CA SER A 99 6.51 -11.45 0.20
C SER A 99 6.27 -12.87 -0.30
N TYR A 100 7.10 -13.80 0.16
CA TYR A 100 7.00 -15.22 -0.16
C TYR A 100 7.39 -16.07 1.04
N GLY A 101 6.85 -17.29 1.14
CA GLY A 101 7.14 -18.21 2.24
C GLY A 101 6.00 -18.30 3.26
N TRP A 102 4.82 -17.78 2.94
CA TRP A 102 3.62 -17.96 3.75
C TRP A 102 3.12 -19.40 3.66
N LYS A 103 2.69 -19.92 4.78
CA LYS A 103 1.97 -21.18 4.81
C LYS A 103 0.52 -20.95 4.37
N LYS A 104 0.06 -21.76 3.42
CA LYS A 104 -1.35 -21.76 3.01
C LYS A 104 -2.20 -22.32 4.15
N THR A 105 -3.24 -21.59 4.53
CA THR A 105 -4.13 -21.89 5.65
C THR A 105 -5.55 -21.51 5.29
N GLU A 106 -6.49 -21.74 6.20
CA GLU A 106 -7.88 -21.25 6.07
C GLU A 106 -7.99 -19.70 6.07
N MET A 107 -6.90 -18.99 6.30
CA MET A 107 -6.83 -17.54 6.31
C MET A 107 -6.05 -17.00 5.10
N ILE A 108 -4.97 -17.66 4.70
CA ILE A 108 -4.08 -17.23 3.62
C ILE A 108 -3.99 -18.33 2.57
N GLY A 109 -4.60 -18.10 1.40
CA GLY A 109 -4.65 -19.05 0.29
C GLY A 109 -3.42 -19.06 -0.62
N SER A 110 -2.46 -18.15 -0.40
CA SER A 110 -1.28 -17.99 -1.25
C SER A 110 0.02 -17.98 -0.45
N SER A 111 1.08 -18.58 -1.00
CA SER A 111 2.42 -18.48 -0.44
C SER A 111 3.11 -17.17 -0.80
N ALA A 112 2.58 -16.42 -1.77
CA ALA A 112 3.04 -15.09 -2.18
C ALA A 112 1.97 -14.05 -1.85
N ASN A 113 2.37 -12.93 -1.22
CA ASN A 113 1.48 -11.85 -0.84
C ASN A 113 2.15 -10.49 -1.12
N ILE A 114 1.33 -9.48 -1.39
CA ILE A 114 1.76 -8.07 -1.46
C ILE A 114 2.05 -7.60 -0.04
N TYR A 115 3.06 -6.77 0.10
CA TYR A 115 3.45 -6.09 1.33
C TYR A 115 3.24 -4.59 1.19
N VAL A 116 2.53 -4.00 2.12
CA VAL A 116 2.36 -2.55 2.26
C VAL A 116 2.69 -2.16 3.68
N ASN A 117 3.47 -1.09 3.86
CA ASN A 117 3.82 -0.58 5.19
C ASN A 117 3.75 0.94 5.20
N VAL A 118 3.32 1.47 6.33
CA VAL A 118 3.38 2.89 6.66
C VAL A 118 3.85 3.06 8.10
N GLY A 119 4.67 4.07 8.36
CA GLY A 119 5.20 4.33 9.70
C GLY A 119 5.56 5.80 9.93
N LEU A 120 5.64 6.14 11.21
CA LEU A 120 6.14 7.42 11.69
C LEU A 120 7.36 7.15 12.56
N MET A 121 8.50 7.75 12.23
CA MET A 121 9.77 7.50 12.90
C MET A 121 10.26 8.77 13.59
N PHE A 122 10.54 8.67 14.88
CA PHE A 122 11.43 9.64 15.53
C PHE A 122 12.85 9.29 15.14
N THR A 123 13.55 10.25 14.58
CA THR A 123 14.95 10.11 14.13
C THR A 123 15.86 10.97 14.97
N TRP A 124 16.94 10.39 15.44
CA TRP A 124 18.01 11.07 16.13
C TRP A 124 19.32 10.93 15.36
N ASP A 125 19.82 12.03 14.83
CA ASP A 125 21.13 12.13 14.17
C ASP A 125 22.23 12.21 15.23
N VAL A 126 22.81 11.04 15.58
CA VAL A 126 23.85 10.93 16.62
C VAL A 126 25.15 11.54 16.15
N SER A 127 25.44 11.44 14.84
CA SER A 127 26.58 12.05 14.17
C SER A 127 26.27 12.27 12.70
N GLU A 128 27.20 12.85 11.95
CA GLU A 128 27.10 13.01 10.50
C GLU A 128 26.98 11.67 9.75
N CYS A 129 27.53 10.59 10.34
CA CYS A 129 27.54 9.27 9.72
C CYS A 129 26.50 8.31 10.28
N LEU A 130 25.77 8.67 11.35
CA LEU A 130 24.93 7.72 12.07
C LEU A 130 23.63 8.36 12.55
N SER A 131 22.51 7.74 12.22
CA SER A 131 21.18 8.09 12.75
C SER A 131 20.52 6.86 13.39
N LEU A 132 19.78 7.11 14.47
CA LEU A 132 18.91 6.15 15.14
C LEU A 132 17.45 6.48 14.83
N HIS A 133 16.63 5.45 14.67
CA HIS A 133 15.21 5.58 14.36
C HIS A 133 14.39 4.73 15.30
N VAL A 134 13.28 5.28 15.80
CA VAL A 134 12.29 4.52 16.55
C VAL A 134 10.90 5.04 16.24
N GLY A 135 9.93 4.15 16.04
CA GLY A 135 8.56 4.60 15.82
C GLY A 135 7.58 3.48 15.50
N PRO A 136 6.28 3.78 15.59
CA PRO A 136 5.23 2.86 15.22
C PRO A 136 5.17 2.68 13.70
N GLU A 137 4.88 1.45 13.28
CA GLU A 137 4.57 1.12 11.89
C GLU A 137 3.40 0.15 11.81
N PHE A 138 2.64 0.29 10.72
CA PHE A 138 1.58 -0.64 10.35
C PHE A 138 1.97 -1.35 9.07
N SER A 139 1.87 -2.68 9.07
CA SER A 139 2.13 -3.51 7.90
C SER A 139 0.90 -4.34 7.53
N HIS A 140 0.63 -4.43 6.24
CA HIS A 140 -0.42 -5.27 5.68
C HIS A 140 0.15 -6.24 4.65
N PHE A 141 -0.26 -7.50 4.75
CA PHE A 141 0.06 -8.54 3.78
C PHE A 141 -1.23 -9.17 3.26
N SER A 142 -1.39 -9.24 1.94
CA SER A 142 -2.52 -9.89 1.29
C SER A 142 -2.16 -10.28 -0.14
N ASN A 143 -2.91 -11.21 -0.71
CA ASN A 143 -2.73 -11.58 -2.13
C ASN A 143 -3.62 -10.78 -3.09
N GLY A 144 -4.33 -9.74 -2.61
CA GLY A 144 -5.20 -8.89 -3.45
C GLY A 144 -6.38 -9.66 -4.04
N ASP A 145 -6.91 -10.65 -3.33
CA ASP A 145 -7.99 -11.54 -3.78
C ASP A 145 -7.68 -12.36 -5.05
N THR A 146 -6.41 -12.48 -5.41
CA THR A 146 -6.02 -13.34 -6.54
C THR A 146 -6.27 -14.81 -6.24
N ARG A 147 -6.36 -15.19 -4.96
CA ARG A 147 -6.69 -16.54 -4.49
C ARG A 147 -7.30 -16.50 -3.09
N TYR A 148 -8.43 -17.16 -2.89
CA TYR A 148 -9.03 -17.35 -1.57
C TYR A 148 -8.45 -18.56 -0.84
N PRO A 149 -8.50 -18.52 0.52
CA PRO A 149 -8.91 -17.38 1.34
C PRO A 149 -7.87 -16.24 1.35
N ASN A 150 -8.32 -14.99 1.57
CA ASN A 150 -7.47 -13.81 1.66
C ASN A 150 -7.82 -12.98 2.90
N GLY A 151 -7.69 -13.57 4.08
CA GLY A 151 -7.90 -12.88 5.36
C GLY A 151 -6.81 -11.87 5.69
N GLY A 152 -5.66 -11.98 5.02
CA GLY A 152 -4.52 -11.08 5.18
C GLY A 152 -3.86 -11.13 6.56
N ALA A 153 -2.75 -10.44 6.71
CA ALA A 153 -2.08 -10.19 8.00
C ALA A 153 -1.91 -8.69 8.21
N ASN A 154 -2.38 -8.20 9.36
CA ASN A 154 -2.31 -6.80 9.77
C ASN A 154 -1.46 -6.71 11.01
N LEU A 155 -0.31 -6.02 10.95
CA LEU A 155 0.68 -5.97 12.01
C LEU A 155 0.85 -4.53 12.49
N LEU A 156 0.76 -4.32 13.79
CA LEU A 156 1.10 -3.06 14.44
C LEU A 156 2.39 -3.25 15.23
N ASN A 157 3.47 -2.64 14.79
CA ASN A 157 4.81 -2.88 15.31
C ASN A 157 5.45 -1.58 15.82
N LEU A 158 6.40 -1.74 16.72
CA LEU A 158 7.43 -0.75 17.01
C LEU A 158 8.68 -1.10 16.22
N ARG A 159 9.13 -0.19 15.38
CA ARG A 159 10.37 -0.30 14.61
C ARG A 159 11.50 0.40 15.34
N VAL A 160 12.68 -0.24 15.38
CA VAL A 160 13.95 0.35 15.80
C VAL A 160 14.97 0.13 14.69
N GLY A 161 15.70 1.17 14.31
CA GLY A 161 16.65 1.11 13.22
C GLY A 161 17.90 1.95 13.47
N VAL A 162 18.95 1.59 12.74
CA VAL A 162 20.21 2.31 12.67
C VAL A 162 20.51 2.55 11.20
N THR A 163 20.82 3.79 10.82
CA THR A 163 21.24 4.14 9.46
C THR A 163 22.67 4.69 9.46
N GLY A 164 23.54 4.03 8.70
CA GLY A 164 24.86 4.55 8.38
C GLY A 164 24.81 5.41 7.11
N HIS A 165 25.31 6.62 7.17
CA HIS A 165 25.39 7.53 6.03
C HIS A 165 26.77 7.46 5.38
N MET A 166 26.88 6.94 4.16
CA MET A 166 28.15 6.88 3.42
C MET A 166 28.55 8.25 2.87
N SER A 167 27.58 9.09 2.58
CA SER A 167 27.77 10.48 2.15
C SER A 167 26.58 11.31 2.64
N ARG A 168 26.81 12.13 3.65
CA ARG A 168 25.83 13.11 4.07
C ARG A 168 26.23 14.44 3.45
N SER A 169 25.67 14.72 2.27
CA SER A 169 25.77 16.07 1.73
C SER A 169 24.97 17.00 2.65
N MET A 170 25.65 17.86 3.35
CA MET A 170 25.09 18.98 4.13
C MET A 170 24.70 20.15 3.22
N GLU A 171 24.65 19.90 1.88
CA GLU A 171 24.25 20.93 0.93
C GLU A 171 22.82 21.38 1.22
N GLU A 172 22.65 22.68 1.43
CA GLU A 172 21.34 23.28 1.54
C GLU A 172 20.58 23.14 0.20
N PRO A 173 19.25 22.99 0.25
CA PRO A 173 18.43 23.01 -0.96
C PRO A 173 18.68 24.28 -1.78
N ASP A 174 18.78 24.15 -3.10
CA ASP A 174 18.98 25.30 -3.97
C ASP A 174 17.75 26.23 -3.92
N ARG A 175 17.91 27.32 -3.22
CA ARG A 175 16.86 28.34 -3.04
C ARG A 175 16.42 28.98 -4.33
N ASN A 176 17.28 29.03 -5.35
CA ASN A 176 16.91 29.57 -6.66
C ASN A 176 15.87 28.67 -7.33
N VAL A 177 16.08 27.36 -7.27
CA VAL A 177 15.13 26.36 -7.80
C VAL A 177 13.78 26.43 -7.07
N ILE A 178 13.79 26.61 -5.75
CA ILE A 178 12.56 26.76 -4.96
C ILE A 178 11.84 28.06 -5.34
N ASN A 179 12.56 29.19 -5.38
CA ASN A 179 11.99 30.49 -5.71
C ASN A 179 11.44 30.52 -7.16
N GLU A 180 12.15 29.92 -8.10
CA GLU A 180 11.70 29.79 -9.47
C GLU A 180 10.39 29.03 -9.56
N TYR A 181 10.31 27.85 -8.95
CA TYR A 181 9.09 27.05 -8.88
C TYR A 181 7.92 27.78 -8.24
N GLU A 182 8.13 28.46 -7.11
CA GLU A 182 7.10 29.24 -6.44
C GLU A 182 6.65 30.46 -7.26
N SER A 183 7.57 31.06 -8.02
CA SER A 183 7.26 32.15 -8.95
C SER A 183 6.43 31.64 -10.13
N GLU A 184 6.84 30.52 -10.73
CA GLU A 184 6.06 29.84 -11.78
C GLU A 184 4.64 29.55 -11.29
N LEU A 185 4.50 28.95 -10.10
CA LEU A 185 3.20 28.62 -9.55
C LEU A 185 2.34 29.84 -9.23
N ARG A 186 2.94 30.94 -8.74
CA ARG A 186 2.22 32.20 -8.45
C ARG A 186 1.74 32.89 -9.71
N SER A 187 2.54 32.88 -10.78
CA SER A 187 2.20 33.47 -12.07
C SER A 187 1.29 32.57 -12.93
N ALA A 188 1.17 31.30 -12.59
CA ALA A 188 0.37 30.34 -13.32
C ALA A 188 -1.12 30.71 -13.31
N GLY A 189 -1.73 30.76 -14.48
CA GLY A 189 -3.17 30.86 -14.66
C GLY A 189 -3.91 29.61 -14.22
N PHE A 190 -5.25 29.65 -14.27
CA PHE A 190 -6.07 28.49 -13.92
C PHE A 190 -5.71 27.25 -14.76
N SER A 191 -5.58 27.42 -16.08
CA SER A 191 -5.24 26.33 -17.00
C SER A 191 -3.88 25.71 -16.72
N ASP A 192 -2.89 26.53 -16.31
CA ASP A 192 -1.52 26.07 -16.06
C ASP A 192 -1.39 25.27 -14.75
N ARG A 193 -2.36 25.42 -13.86
CA ARG A 193 -2.49 24.67 -12.61
C ARG A 193 -3.32 23.39 -12.76
N MET A 194 -3.96 23.20 -13.93
CA MET A 194 -4.72 21.99 -14.22
C MET A 194 -3.80 20.88 -14.73
N SER A 195 -3.97 19.70 -14.18
CA SER A 195 -3.44 18.45 -14.72
C SER A 195 -4.58 17.46 -14.98
N TYR A 196 -4.35 16.54 -15.89
CA TYR A 196 -5.32 15.50 -16.25
C TYR A 196 -4.66 14.15 -16.05
N ASP A 197 -5.09 13.44 -15.01
CA ASP A 197 -4.57 12.12 -14.71
C ASP A 197 -5.46 11.07 -15.37
N LEU A 198 -4.83 10.11 -16.05
CA LEU A 198 -5.49 8.92 -16.58
C LEU A 198 -4.76 7.69 -16.06
N VAL A 199 -5.44 6.91 -15.23
CA VAL A 199 -4.93 5.64 -14.73
C VAL A 199 -5.74 4.50 -15.34
N LEU A 200 -5.03 3.58 -15.97
CA LEU A 200 -5.59 2.32 -16.48
C LEU A 200 -4.95 1.19 -15.71
N CYS A 201 -5.75 0.31 -15.15
CA CYS A 201 -5.25 -0.88 -14.49
C CYS A 201 -6.10 -2.10 -14.89
N GLY A 202 -5.50 -3.25 -14.79
CA GLY A 202 -6.16 -4.52 -15.03
C GLY A 202 -5.41 -5.65 -14.34
N GLY A 203 -6.11 -6.75 -14.16
CA GLY A 203 -5.58 -7.92 -13.49
C GLY A 203 -6.61 -9.04 -13.44
N TRP A 204 -6.43 -9.93 -12.51
CA TRP A 204 -7.39 -11.01 -12.24
C TRP A 204 -7.54 -11.18 -10.74
N ARG A 205 -8.70 -11.64 -10.34
CA ARG A 205 -9.01 -12.03 -8.96
C ARG A 205 -9.90 -13.26 -8.91
N ALA A 206 -9.95 -13.93 -7.76
CA ALA A 206 -10.86 -15.03 -7.53
C ALA A 206 -12.30 -14.51 -7.33
N GLY A 207 -13.29 -15.35 -7.63
CA GLY A 207 -14.70 -15.03 -7.44
C GLY A 207 -15.16 -15.31 -6.01
N LYS A 208 -16.12 -14.48 -5.54
CA LYS A 208 -16.80 -14.66 -4.26
C LYS A 208 -18.29 -14.46 -4.44
N VAL A 209 -19.07 -15.41 -3.99
CA VAL A 209 -20.53 -15.33 -4.00
C VAL A 209 -21.04 -15.22 -2.57
N THR A 210 -21.93 -14.25 -2.32
CA THR A 210 -22.51 -13.99 -0.99
C THR A 210 -24.03 -14.04 -0.96
N SER A 211 -24.67 -14.28 -2.11
CA SER A 211 -26.13 -14.35 -2.22
C SER A 211 -26.61 -15.78 -1.98
N GLY A 212 -27.13 -16.04 -0.78
CA GLY A 212 -27.73 -17.34 -0.40
C GLY A 212 -26.73 -18.39 0.09
N THR A 213 -25.67 -18.61 -0.64
CA THR A 213 -24.56 -19.52 -0.30
C THR A 213 -23.25 -18.74 -0.32
N TYR A 214 -22.40 -18.94 0.70
CA TYR A 214 -21.07 -18.37 0.71
C TYR A 214 -20.13 -19.33 -0.01
N ALA A 215 -19.83 -19.06 -1.27
CA ALA A 215 -18.94 -19.87 -2.08
C ALA A 215 -17.71 -19.07 -2.53
N LEU A 216 -16.54 -19.72 -2.51
CA LEU A 216 -15.29 -19.18 -2.98
C LEU A 216 -14.87 -19.92 -4.26
N ILE A 217 -14.72 -19.15 -5.34
CA ILE A 217 -14.32 -19.66 -6.65
C ILE A 217 -12.89 -19.23 -6.93
N ASN A 218 -11.95 -20.16 -6.85
CA ASN A 218 -10.51 -19.90 -7.04
C ASN A 218 -10.07 -19.92 -8.53
N GLU A 219 -10.97 -19.54 -9.44
CA GLU A 219 -10.65 -19.33 -10.84
C GLU A 219 -10.28 -17.86 -11.10
N PRO A 220 -9.41 -17.58 -12.06
CA PRO A 220 -8.98 -16.22 -12.38
C PRO A 220 -10.05 -15.49 -13.21
N PHE A 221 -10.73 -14.53 -12.60
CA PHE A 221 -11.64 -13.61 -13.29
C PHE A 221 -10.91 -12.30 -13.61
N PRO A 222 -10.84 -11.91 -14.90
CA PRO A 222 -10.20 -10.66 -15.27
C PRO A 222 -11.03 -9.44 -14.85
N PHE A 223 -10.33 -8.35 -14.52
CA PHE A 223 -10.93 -7.03 -14.35
C PHE A 223 -10.11 -5.97 -15.07
N VAL A 224 -10.77 -4.88 -15.45
CA VAL A 224 -10.16 -3.66 -16.00
C VAL A 224 -10.79 -2.47 -15.31
N ALA A 225 -9.97 -1.53 -14.90
CA ALA A 225 -10.42 -0.28 -14.30
C ALA A 225 -9.75 0.94 -14.96
N MET A 226 -10.50 2.02 -15.02
CA MET A 226 -10.03 3.33 -15.50
C MET A 226 -10.42 4.39 -14.47
N ASN A 227 -9.48 5.25 -14.13
CA ASN A 227 -9.71 6.48 -13.38
C ASN A 227 -9.24 7.65 -14.23
N PHE A 228 -10.12 8.61 -14.48
CA PHE A 228 -9.79 9.88 -15.14
C PHE A 228 -10.08 11.03 -14.19
N ALA A 229 -9.06 11.84 -13.88
CA ALA A 229 -9.16 12.91 -12.89
C ALA A 229 -8.54 14.22 -13.38
N PRO A 230 -9.35 15.24 -13.70
CA PRO A 230 -8.91 16.63 -13.77
C PRO A 230 -8.58 17.13 -12.37
N MET A 231 -7.32 17.52 -12.15
CA MET A 231 -6.78 17.93 -10.85
C MET A 231 -6.30 19.37 -10.91
N TYR A 232 -6.66 20.18 -9.91
CA TYR A 232 -6.18 21.52 -9.72
C TYR A 232 -5.08 21.54 -8.65
N ARG A 233 -3.91 22.08 -8.99
CA ARG A 233 -2.74 22.19 -8.12
C ARG A 233 -2.79 23.49 -7.31
N PHE A 234 -2.91 23.37 -6.00
CA PHE A 234 -2.87 24.52 -5.08
C PHE A 234 -1.43 24.96 -4.81
N ASP A 235 -0.59 23.98 -4.49
CA ASP A 235 0.83 24.19 -4.23
C ASP A 235 1.66 22.97 -4.71
N ARG A 236 2.95 22.93 -4.33
CA ARG A 236 3.85 21.84 -4.73
C ARG A 236 3.47 20.46 -4.18
N ARG A 237 2.65 20.42 -3.12
CA ARG A 237 2.31 19.19 -2.42
C ARG A 237 0.86 18.80 -2.58
N PHE A 238 -0.03 19.76 -2.78
CA PHE A 238 -1.47 19.52 -2.69
C PHE A 238 -2.21 19.81 -3.97
N SER A 239 -3.00 18.85 -4.43
CA SER A 239 -3.94 18.98 -5.54
C SER A 239 -5.31 18.45 -5.15
N LEU A 240 -6.37 19.02 -5.70
CA LEU A 240 -7.75 18.60 -5.51
C LEU A 240 -8.44 18.55 -6.86
N GLY A 241 -9.32 17.58 -7.05
CA GLY A 241 -10.07 17.42 -8.28
C GLY A 241 -11.25 16.49 -8.14
N ALA A 242 -11.89 16.22 -9.26
CA ALA A 242 -12.92 15.20 -9.36
C ALA A 242 -12.41 14.04 -10.20
N SER A 243 -12.90 12.84 -9.98
CA SER A 243 -12.57 11.70 -10.83
C SER A 243 -13.80 10.98 -11.35
N LEU A 244 -13.68 10.48 -12.58
CA LEU A 244 -14.57 9.51 -13.19
C LEU A 244 -13.91 8.14 -13.06
N ASP A 245 -14.57 7.22 -12.39
CA ASP A 245 -14.11 5.86 -12.14
C ASP A 245 -14.95 4.88 -12.93
N LEU A 246 -14.32 4.02 -13.72
CA LEU A 246 -14.96 2.94 -14.46
C LEU A 246 -14.33 1.62 -14.08
N LEU A 247 -15.14 0.60 -13.87
CA LEU A 247 -14.70 -0.76 -13.55
C LEU A 247 -15.53 -1.76 -14.34
N ALA A 248 -14.85 -2.73 -14.96
CA ALA A 248 -15.46 -3.94 -15.48
C ALA A 248 -14.78 -5.15 -14.80
N ASP A 249 -15.56 -5.96 -14.09
CA ASP A 249 -15.06 -7.04 -13.25
C ASP A 249 -15.86 -8.33 -13.48
N ARG A 250 -15.19 -9.32 -14.12
CA ARG A 250 -15.83 -10.59 -14.46
C ARG A 250 -16.18 -11.45 -13.25
N SER A 251 -15.68 -11.13 -12.06
CA SER A 251 -16.05 -11.81 -10.81
C SER A 251 -17.31 -11.23 -10.14
N ALA A 252 -17.83 -10.11 -10.66
CA ALA A 252 -18.98 -9.46 -10.07
C ALA A 252 -20.29 -10.15 -10.47
N GLY A 253 -21.23 -10.28 -9.51
CA GLY A 253 -22.58 -10.75 -9.75
C GLY A 253 -22.69 -12.22 -10.18
N ILE A 254 -21.73 -13.07 -9.84
CA ILE A 254 -21.79 -14.52 -10.09
C ILE A 254 -23.01 -15.10 -9.37
N TYR A 255 -23.79 -15.96 -10.05
CA TYR A 255 -25.04 -16.51 -9.53
C TYR A 255 -25.22 -17.98 -9.93
N ASP A 256 -26.28 -18.65 -9.42
CA ASP A 256 -26.60 -20.06 -9.66
C ASP A 256 -25.37 -20.98 -9.38
N VAL A 257 -24.74 -20.79 -8.22
CA VAL A 257 -23.60 -21.58 -7.81
C VAL A 257 -24.07 -22.93 -7.27
N VAL A 258 -23.52 -23.99 -7.82
CA VAL A 258 -23.72 -25.36 -7.37
C VAL A 258 -22.44 -25.87 -6.74
N GLU A 259 -22.53 -26.27 -5.48
CA GLU A 259 -21.41 -26.88 -4.74
C GLU A 259 -21.57 -28.39 -4.66
N ASP A 260 -20.47 -29.13 -4.76
CA ASP A 260 -20.39 -30.52 -4.32
C ASP A 260 -20.15 -30.51 -2.80
N GLU A 261 -21.20 -30.82 -2.04
CA GLU A 261 -21.13 -30.85 -0.56
C GLU A 261 -20.08 -31.87 -0.06
N ALA A 262 -19.77 -32.90 -0.81
CA ALA A 262 -18.80 -33.94 -0.42
C ALA A 262 -17.35 -33.48 -0.64
N ALA A 263 -17.11 -32.67 -1.68
CA ALA A 263 -15.79 -32.16 -2.02
C ALA A 263 -15.53 -30.71 -1.46
N GLY A 264 -16.60 -29.99 -1.12
CA GLY A 264 -16.51 -28.58 -0.73
C GLY A 264 -16.05 -27.67 -1.87
N GLU A 265 -16.27 -28.08 -3.12
CA GLU A 265 -15.83 -27.38 -4.32
C GLU A 265 -17.03 -26.91 -5.15
N VAL A 266 -16.87 -25.78 -5.80
CA VAL A 266 -17.88 -25.25 -6.74
C VAL A 266 -17.80 -26.05 -8.04
N VAL A 267 -18.91 -26.73 -8.40
CA VAL A 267 -19.02 -27.54 -9.60
C VAL A 267 -19.44 -26.71 -10.81
N SER A 268 -20.35 -25.76 -10.61
CA SER A 268 -20.82 -24.88 -11.69
C SER A 268 -21.33 -23.52 -11.15
N TYR A 269 -21.28 -22.54 -12.01
CA TYR A 269 -21.80 -21.19 -11.73
C TYR A 269 -22.20 -20.49 -13.04
N LYS A 270 -22.99 -19.43 -12.94
CA LYS A 270 -23.33 -18.58 -14.09
C LYS A 270 -22.75 -17.18 -13.94
N LEU A 271 -22.29 -16.63 -15.06
CA LEU A 271 -21.85 -15.26 -15.16
C LEU A 271 -22.97 -14.39 -15.74
N PRO A 272 -23.26 -13.22 -15.17
CA PRO A 272 -24.20 -12.28 -15.76
C PRO A 272 -23.63 -11.65 -17.04
N SER A 273 -24.47 -10.89 -17.74
CA SER A 273 -24.04 -10.11 -18.90
C SER A 273 -22.94 -9.12 -18.49
N LEU A 274 -22.02 -8.80 -19.41
CA LEU A 274 -20.90 -7.90 -19.13
C LEU A 274 -21.35 -6.53 -18.57
N TRP A 275 -22.49 -6.01 -19.04
CA TRP A 275 -23.06 -4.77 -18.53
C TRP A 275 -23.37 -4.81 -17.03
N ARG A 276 -23.87 -5.93 -16.53
CA ARG A 276 -24.10 -6.13 -15.08
C ARG A 276 -22.84 -6.31 -14.26
N GLN A 277 -21.71 -6.43 -14.91
CA GLN A 277 -20.38 -6.57 -14.32
C GLN A 277 -19.57 -5.27 -14.45
N THR A 278 -20.22 -4.17 -14.85
CA THR A 278 -19.61 -2.84 -14.94
C THR A 278 -20.13 -1.91 -13.86
N ALA A 279 -19.27 -1.03 -13.39
CA ALA A 279 -19.61 0.04 -12.48
C ALA A 279 -19.00 1.36 -12.98
N ALA A 280 -19.70 2.46 -12.74
CA ALA A 280 -19.20 3.80 -12.97
C ALA A 280 -19.47 4.66 -11.73
N GLY A 281 -18.53 5.52 -11.37
CA GLY A 281 -18.64 6.41 -10.22
C GLY A 281 -18.04 7.78 -10.47
N LEU A 282 -18.43 8.73 -9.65
CA LEU A 282 -17.81 10.04 -9.54
C LEU A 282 -17.29 10.23 -8.12
N SER A 283 -16.07 10.73 -7.99
CA SER A 283 -15.49 11.03 -6.69
C SER A 283 -14.81 12.39 -6.66
N LEU A 284 -14.73 12.96 -5.46
CA LEU A 284 -13.83 14.07 -5.12
C LEU A 284 -12.51 13.43 -4.73
N ARG A 285 -11.40 13.84 -5.37
CA ARG A 285 -10.07 13.29 -5.15
C ARG A 285 -9.12 14.38 -4.65
N GLY A 286 -8.37 14.07 -3.59
CA GLY A 286 -7.27 14.88 -3.08
C GLY A 286 -5.96 14.13 -3.18
N ASP A 287 -4.91 14.82 -3.65
CA ASP A 287 -3.58 14.24 -3.83
C ASP A 287 -2.55 15.01 -3.00
N ILE A 288 -1.66 14.26 -2.35
CA ILE A 288 -0.49 14.77 -1.65
C ILE A 288 0.76 14.24 -2.36
N THR A 289 1.55 15.15 -2.95
CA THR A 289 2.81 14.82 -3.62
C THR A 289 3.98 14.91 -2.65
N MET A 290 4.73 13.82 -2.55
CA MET A 290 5.91 13.69 -1.71
C MET A 290 7.10 13.28 -2.59
N SER A 291 7.76 14.27 -3.19
CA SER A 291 8.81 14.09 -4.18
C SER A 291 8.29 13.46 -5.49
N VAL A 292 8.78 12.31 -5.87
CA VAL A 292 8.34 11.58 -7.08
C VAL A 292 7.12 10.69 -6.82
N PHE A 293 6.59 10.72 -5.62
CA PHE A 293 5.47 9.89 -5.19
C PHE A 293 4.26 10.74 -4.86
N THR A 294 3.09 10.32 -5.31
CA THR A 294 1.82 10.96 -5.00
C THR A 294 0.89 9.95 -4.34
N ILE A 295 0.32 10.32 -3.21
CA ILE A 295 -0.76 9.55 -2.58
C ILE A 295 -2.06 10.29 -2.85
N GLY A 296 -3.00 9.62 -3.52
CA GLY A 296 -4.34 10.11 -3.77
C GLY A 296 -5.38 9.37 -2.93
N ALA A 297 -6.36 10.11 -2.44
CA ALA A 297 -7.54 9.55 -1.80
C ALA A 297 -8.80 10.24 -2.34
N GLY A 298 -9.86 9.46 -2.53
CA GLY A 298 -11.13 9.98 -3.05
C GLY A 298 -12.31 9.47 -2.25
N ILE A 299 -13.36 10.28 -2.23
CA ILE A 299 -14.68 9.91 -1.73
C ILE A 299 -15.71 10.18 -2.81
N GLY A 300 -16.59 9.23 -3.08
CA GLY A 300 -17.50 9.35 -4.19
C GLY A 300 -18.73 8.48 -4.10
N ALA A 301 -19.53 8.50 -5.16
CA ALA A 301 -20.76 7.71 -5.29
C ALA A 301 -20.77 6.96 -6.62
N PHE A 302 -21.37 5.79 -6.63
CA PHE A 302 -21.68 5.07 -7.86
C PHE A 302 -22.82 5.76 -8.60
N LEU A 303 -22.60 6.00 -9.91
CA LEU A 303 -23.62 6.45 -10.86
C LEU A 303 -24.32 5.25 -11.49
N LEU A 304 -23.56 4.20 -11.77
CA LEU A 304 -24.01 2.93 -12.29
C LEU A 304 -23.30 1.86 -11.49
N ALA A 305 -24.04 0.99 -10.87
CA ALA A 305 -23.54 -0.29 -10.38
C ALA A 305 -24.37 -1.34 -11.13
N GLY A 306 -23.74 -2.31 -11.70
CA GLY A 306 -24.42 -3.46 -12.26
C GLY A 306 -25.10 -4.23 -11.13
N THR A 307 -26.23 -3.70 -10.70
CA THR A 307 -27.07 -4.34 -9.68
C THR A 307 -28.15 -5.17 -10.34
N ASP A 308 -28.58 -6.19 -9.63
CA ASP A 308 -29.65 -7.15 -9.90
C ASP A 308 -30.93 -6.57 -10.51
#